data_ea58bd7ae3d4b0ba1595d7a20dd90d08
#
_entry.id   ea58bd7ae3d4b0ba1595d7a20dd90d08
#
_cell.length_a   1.000
_cell.length_b   1.000
_cell.length_c   1.000
_cell.angle_alpha   90.00
_cell.angle_beta   90.00
_cell.angle_gamma   90.00
#
_symmetry.space_group_name_H-M   'P 1'
#
loop_
_entity.id
_entity.type
_entity.pdbx_description
1 polymer ?
#
loop_
_entity_poly.entity_id
_entity_poly.type
_entity_poly.pdbx_seq_one_letter_code
_entity_poly.pdbx_strand_id
1 'polypeptide(L)'
;MRLRPRQKTFVERSVAALASRGNTLGVAPTGCHAPGTPILMFDGSLRAVEKVSVGDLLMGPDSTPRQVLELHRGRDAMVEVRPMKGAPFRVNLDHVLTLVRPNDRDRGGRCRDGELIDVTVRDWL
;
A
#
# COMPACT_ATOMS: atom_id res chain seq x y z
N MET A 1 17.56 6.54 -8.07
CA MET A 1 16.33 7.10 -7.45
C MET A 1 16.72 7.79 -6.16
N ARG A 2 16.40 9.07 -6.00
CA ARG A 2 16.82 9.85 -4.80
C ARG A 2 15.62 9.95 -3.87
N LEU A 3 15.68 9.28 -2.72
CA LEU A 3 14.63 9.35 -1.70
C LEU A 3 14.50 10.78 -1.17
N ARG A 4 13.26 11.27 -1.01
CA ARG A 4 12.98 12.54 -0.33
C ARG A 4 13.33 12.41 1.16
N PRO A 5 13.68 13.51 1.88
CA PRO A 5 14.12 13.43 3.29
C PRO A 5 13.20 12.62 4.20
N ARG A 6 11.88 12.80 4.06
CA ARG A 6 10.87 12.04 4.83
C ARG A 6 10.85 10.55 4.50
N GLN A 7 11.06 10.18 3.24
CA GLN A 7 11.16 8.78 2.82
C GLN A 7 12.42 8.12 3.39
N LYS A 8 13.52 8.87 3.47
CA LYS A 8 14.78 8.38 4.08
C LYS A 8 14.59 8.09 5.56
N THR A 9 14.03 9.03 6.33
CA THR A 9 13.72 8.85 7.75
C THR A 9 12.75 7.68 7.98
N PHE A 10 11.77 7.50 7.09
CA PHE A 10 10.83 6.39 7.15
C PHE A 10 11.55 5.04 6.97
N VAL A 11 12.39 4.92 5.94
CA VAL A 11 13.17 3.69 5.68
C VAL A 11 14.07 3.37 6.88
N GLU A 12 14.76 4.37 7.43
CA GLU A 12 15.63 4.21 8.60
C GLU A 12 14.86 3.70 9.83
N ARG A 13 13.67 4.28 10.11
CA ARG A 13 12.81 3.84 11.21
C ARG A 13 12.23 2.45 10.99
N SER A 14 11.84 2.12 9.74
CA SER A 14 11.31 0.80 9.40
C SER A 14 12.38 -0.29 9.55
N VAL A 15 13.60 -0.02 9.11
CA VAL A 15 14.74 -0.94 9.27
C VAL A 15 15.06 -1.15 10.75
N ALA A 16 15.08 -0.08 11.56
CA ALA A 16 15.32 -0.17 13.00
C ALA A 16 14.20 -0.97 13.72
N ALA A 17 12.94 -0.78 13.31
CA ALA A 17 11.81 -1.50 13.87
C ALA A 17 11.80 -2.98 13.47
N LEU A 18 12.19 -3.32 12.24
CA LEU A 18 12.36 -4.70 11.76
C LEU A 18 13.45 -5.43 12.55
N ALA A 19 14.57 -4.75 12.86
CA ALA A 19 15.67 -5.32 13.64
C ALA A 19 15.27 -5.63 15.09
N SER A 20 14.28 -4.89 15.65
CA SER A 20 13.89 -5.02 17.06
C SER A 20 12.65 -5.88 17.31
N ARG A 21 11.75 -6.01 16.33
CA ARG A 21 10.41 -6.60 16.53
C ARG A 21 9.99 -7.65 15.49
N GLY A 22 10.82 -7.99 14.52
CA GLY A 22 10.61 -9.09 13.57
C GLY A 22 9.54 -8.90 12.50
N ASN A 23 8.50 -8.11 12.72
CA ASN A 23 7.41 -7.91 11.77
C ASN A 23 6.84 -6.49 11.87
N THR A 24 7.12 -5.65 10.89
CA THR A 24 6.68 -4.25 10.86
C THR A 24 6.08 -3.91 9.52
N LEU A 25 4.89 -3.32 9.49
CA LEU A 25 4.36 -2.65 8.31
C LEU A 25 4.74 -1.18 8.39
N GLY A 26 5.69 -0.79 7.57
CA GLY A 26 5.94 0.62 7.34
C GLY A 26 4.93 1.16 6.34
N VAL A 27 3.99 2.01 6.77
CA VAL A 27 3.14 2.75 5.83
C VAL A 27 3.91 3.99 5.40
N ALA A 28 4.59 3.90 4.25
CA ALA A 28 5.23 5.06 3.65
C ALA A 28 4.16 6.04 3.15
N PRO A 29 4.34 7.37 3.30
CA PRO A 29 3.43 8.37 2.77
C PRO A 29 3.56 8.52 1.25
N THR A 30 3.64 7.42 0.53
CA THR A 30 3.73 7.38 -0.93
C THR A 30 2.37 7.27 -1.59
N GLY A 31 1.30 7.12 -0.81
CA GLY A 31 -0.03 7.02 -1.38
C GLY A 31 -1.09 7.32 -0.34
N CYS A 32 -1.88 8.38 -0.55
CA CYS A 32 -3.02 8.69 0.31
C CYS A 32 -4.27 8.02 -0.24
N HIS A 33 -5.03 7.39 0.65
CA HIS A 33 -6.40 6.97 0.40
C HIS A 33 -7.37 8.13 0.60
N ALA A 34 -8.46 8.15 -0.15
CA ALA A 34 -9.54 9.10 0.10
C ALA A 34 -10.23 8.80 1.44
N PRO A 35 -10.80 9.84 2.11
CA PRO A 35 -11.65 9.61 3.27
C PRO A 35 -12.75 8.60 2.98
N GLY A 36 -13.08 7.76 3.96
CA GLY A 36 -14.09 6.70 3.83
C GLY A 36 -13.57 5.40 3.21
N THR A 37 -12.32 5.35 2.74
CA THR A 37 -11.73 4.08 2.24
C THR A 37 -11.71 3.04 3.35
N PRO A 38 -12.35 1.85 3.13
CA PRO A 38 -12.38 0.80 4.14
C PRO A 38 -11.02 0.11 4.25
N ILE A 39 -10.52 0.02 5.46
CA ILE A 39 -9.28 -0.70 5.82
C ILE A 39 -9.67 -1.96 6.58
N LEU A 40 -9.15 -3.10 6.15
CA LEU A 40 -9.37 -4.38 6.82
C LEU A 40 -8.48 -4.45 8.07
N MET A 41 -9.12 -4.51 9.24
CA MET A 41 -8.46 -4.67 10.51
C MET A 41 -8.13 -6.14 10.78
N PHE A 42 -7.20 -6.41 11.67
CA PHE A 42 -6.80 -7.79 12.01
C PHE A 42 -7.92 -8.61 12.64
N ASP A 43 -8.87 -7.98 13.32
CA ASP A 43 -10.06 -8.63 13.89
C ASP A 43 -11.14 -8.96 12.84
N GLY A 44 -10.88 -8.71 11.56
CA GLY A 44 -11.81 -8.92 10.44
C GLY A 44 -12.80 -7.78 10.23
N SER A 45 -12.82 -6.76 11.08
CA SER A 45 -13.67 -5.58 10.90
C SER A 45 -13.16 -4.67 9.78
N LEU A 46 -14.05 -3.83 9.23
CA LEU A 46 -13.70 -2.76 8.30
C LEU A 46 -13.77 -1.41 9.03
N ARG A 47 -12.70 -0.63 8.92
CA ARG A 47 -12.62 0.71 9.51
C ARG A 47 -12.25 1.72 8.43
N ALA A 48 -12.93 2.89 8.43
CA ALA A 48 -12.57 3.97 7.53
C ALA A 48 -11.13 4.46 7.82
N VAL A 49 -10.35 4.73 6.77
CA VAL A 49 -8.91 5.06 6.87
C VAL A 49 -8.64 6.23 7.81
N GLU A 50 -9.52 7.23 7.85
CA GLU A 50 -9.40 8.39 8.74
C GLU A 50 -9.62 8.07 10.22
N LYS A 51 -10.19 6.89 10.53
CA LYS A 51 -10.44 6.40 11.89
C LYS A 51 -9.37 5.41 12.39
N VAL A 52 -8.42 5.09 11.54
CA VAL A 52 -7.26 4.27 11.92
C VAL A 52 -6.32 5.08 12.79
N SER A 53 -5.80 4.48 13.84
CA SER A 53 -4.90 5.10 14.82
C SER A 53 -3.55 4.37 14.89
N VAL A 54 -2.52 5.08 15.34
CA VAL A 54 -1.21 4.46 15.64
C VAL A 54 -1.40 3.40 16.72
N GLY A 55 -0.83 2.22 16.48
CA GLY A 55 -0.98 1.05 17.36
C GLY A 55 -2.08 0.08 16.94
N ASP A 56 -3.02 0.48 16.06
CA ASP A 56 -4.01 -0.42 15.49
C ASP A 56 -3.34 -1.57 14.74
N LEU A 57 -4.02 -2.72 14.69
CA LEU A 57 -3.56 -3.89 13.96
C LEU A 57 -4.38 -4.06 12.67
N LEU A 58 -3.69 -4.04 11.55
CA LEU A 58 -4.28 -4.30 10.23
C LEU A 58 -4.06 -5.75 9.81
N MET A 59 -4.90 -6.26 8.92
CA MET A 59 -4.71 -7.56 8.29
C MET A 59 -3.59 -7.48 7.26
N GLY A 60 -2.56 -8.30 7.44
CA GLY A 60 -1.49 -8.46 6.44
C GLY A 60 -1.89 -9.45 5.34
N PRO A 61 -1.20 -9.43 4.18
CA PRO A 61 -1.48 -10.32 3.05
C PRO A 61 -1.22 -11.80 3.38
N ASP A 62 -0.41 -12.06 4.41
CA ASP A 62 -0.10 -13.38 4.95
C ASP A 62 -1.00 -13.77 6.14
N SER A 63 -2.11 -13.06 6.35
CA SER A 63 -3.03 -13.21 7.47
C SER A 63 -2.38 -13.00 8.84
N THR A 64 -1.26 -12.29 8.91
CA THR A 64 -0.63 -11.90 10.18
C THR A 64 -0.89 -10.42 10.49
N PRO A 65 -0.89 -10.04 11.79
CA PRO A 65 -1.17 -8.64 12.15
C PRO A 65 -0.04 -7.70 11.72
N ARG A 66 -0.43 -6.50 11.26
CA ARG A 66 0.48 -5.41 10.94
C ARG A 66 0.13 -4.21 11.80
N GLN A 67 1.04 -3.82 12.67
CA GLN A 67 0.83 -2.66 13.54
C GLN A 67 1.03 -1.36 12.76
N VAL A 68 0.09 -0.44 12.91
CA VAL A 68 0.21 0.93 12.40
C VAL A 68 1.25 1.68 13.23
N LEU A 69 2.34 2.07 12.61
CA LEU A 69 3.45 2.76 13.28
C LEU A 69 3.32 4.27 13.21
N GLU A 70 2.82 4.79 12.08
CA GLU A 70 2.72 6.21 11.83
C GLU A 70 1.56 6.48 10.87
N LEU A 71 0.91 7.65 11.04
CA LEU A 71 -0.17 8.12 10.19
C LEU A 71 0.23 9.44 9.54
N HIS A 72 -0.03 9.54 8.26
CA HIS A 72 0.18 10.76 7.50
C HIS A 72 -1.15 11.26 6.95
N ARG A 73 -1.37 12.57 7.03
CA ARG A 73 -2.54 13.23 6.47
C ARG A 73 -2.08 14.37 5.57
N GLY A 74 -2.77 14.59 4.46
CA GLY A 74 -2.43 15.64 3.51
C GLY A 74 -3.59 15.95 2.60
N ARG A 75 -3.34 16.88 1.66
CA ARG A 75 -4.24 17.19 0.54
C ARG A 75 -3.47 17.00 -0.74
N ASP A 76 -4.05 16.27 -1.68
CA ASP A 76 -3.47 15.99 -2.98
C ASP A 76 -4.57 15.77 -4.02
N ALA A 77 -4.20 15.84 -5.31
CA ALA A 77 -5.09 15.48 -6.39
C ALA A 77 -5.40 13.97 -6.30
N MET A 78 -6.68 13.63 -6.29
CA MET A 78 -7.15 12.26 -6.18
C MET A 78 -7.66 11.77 -7.54
N VAL A 79 -7.37 10.51 -7.84
CA VAL A 79 -7.88 9.80 -9.00
C VAL A 79 -8.73 8.62 -8.56
N GLU A 80 -9.73 8.27 -9.35
CA GLU A 80 -10.56 7.11 -9.12
C GLU A 80 -10.05 5.93 -9.95
N VAL A 81 -9.65 4.87 -9.27
CA VAL A 81 -9.28 3.60 -9.90
C VAL A 81 -10.54 2.73 -9.98
N ARG A 82 -10.90 2.33 -11.19
CA ARG A 82 -12.04 1.44 -11.45
C ARG A 82 -11.53 0.09 -11.93
N PRO A 83 -11.40 -0.90 -11.04
CA PRO A 83 -11.02 -2.24 -11.46
C PRO A 83 -12.14 -2.88 -12.30
N MET A 84 -11.81 -3.81 -13.18
CA MET A 84 -12.81 -4.57 -13.94
C MET A 84 -13.73 -5.41 -13.03
N LYS A 85 -13.21 -5.83 -11.88
CA LYS A 85 -13.96 -6.54 -10.82
C LYS A 85 -13.66 -5.88 -9.48
N GLY A 86 -14.70 -5.64 -8.69
CA GLY A 86 -14.59 -4.98 -7.38
C GLY A 86 -15.10 -3.54 -7.39
N ALA A 87 -15.16 -2.95 -6.22
CA ALA A 87 -15.61 -1.57 -6.05
C ALA A 87 -14.51 -0.57 -6.48
N PRO A 88 -14.90 0.59 -7.04
CA PRO A 88 -13.95 1.67 -7.31
C PRO A 88 -13.39 2.23 -6.00
N PHE A 89 -12.16 2.70 -6.04
CA PHE A 89 -11.50 3.34 -4.90
C PHE A 89 -10.73 4.58 -5.36
N ARG A 90 -10.44 5.50 -4.42
CA ARG A 90 -9.77 6.77 -4.72
C ARG A 90 -8.46 6.87 -4.00
N VAL A 91 -7.42 7.21 -4.75
CA VAL A 91 -6.04 7.36 -4.28
C VAL A 91 -5.38 8.55 -4.97
N ASN A 92 -4.24 9.02 -4.45
CA ASN A 92 -3.46 10.03 -5.16
C ASN A 92 -2.58 9.39 -6.25
N LEU A 93 -1.94 10.24 -7.07
CA LEU A 93 -1.11 9.78 -8.20
C LEU A 93 0.15 9.02 -7.76
N ASP A 94 0.66 9.28 -6.57
CA ASP A 94 1.88 8.64 -6.07
C ASP A 94 1.57 7.31 -5.33
N HIS A 95 0.28 6.89 -5.30
CA HIS A 95 -0.12 5.62 -4.71
C HIS A 95 0.43 4.45 -5.52
N VAL A 96 1.03 3.48 -4.82
CA VAL A 96 1.57 2.27 -5.44
C VAL A 96 0.49 1.20 -5.48
N LEU A 97 0.18 0.73 -6.68
CA LEU A 97 -0.70 -0.40 -6.91
C LEU A 97 0.15 -1.66 -7.02
N THR A 98 -0.13 -2.65 -6.19
CA THR A 98 0.43 -3.99 -6.35
C THR A 98 -0.52 -4.80 -7.22
N LEU A 99 -0.07 -5.12 -8.42
CA LEU A 99 -0.86 -5.81 -9.43
C LEU A 99 -0.30 -7.20 -9.67
N VAL A 100 -1.18 -8.11 -10.06
CA VAL A 100 -0.80 -9.45 -10.51
C VAL A 100 -0.80 -9.45 -12.02
N ARG A 101 0.31 -9.83 -12.63
CA ARG A 101 0.40 -9.98 -14.08
C ARG A 101 -0.40 -11.21 -14.53
N PRO A 102 -1.47 -11.04 -15.31
CA PRO A 102 -2.22 -12.17 -15.83
C PRO A 102 -1.54 -12.70 -17.10
N ASN A 103 -1.35 -13.99 -17.18
CA ASN A 103 -1.15 -14.82 -18.39
C ASN A 103 -0.37 -14.13 -19.54
N ASP A 104 0.68 -13.39 -19.22
CA ASP A 104 1.53 -12.71 -20.17
C ASP A 104 2.65 -13.68 -20.60
N ARG A 105 2.68 -14.03 -21.87
CA ARG A 105 3.80 -14.75 -22.48
C ARG A 105 4.75 -13.72 -23.08
N ASP A 106 5.97 -13.66 -22.57
CA ASP A 106 7.01 -12.89 -23.23
C ASP A 106 7.27 -13.43 -24.66
N ARG A 107 7.98 -12.66 -25.50
CA ARG A 107 8.33 -13.07 -26.86
C ARG A 107 9.16 -14.39 -26.93
N GLY A 108 9.67 -14.87 -25.79
CA GLY A 108 10.37 -16.14 -25.62
C GLY A 108 9.49 -17.29 -25.12
N GLY A 109 8.16 -17.08 -24.98
CA GLY A 109 7.21 -18.10 -24.56
C GLY A 109 7.21 -18.40 -23.06
N ARG A 110 7.95 -17.65 -22.24
CA ARG A 110 7.94 -17.80 -20.78
C ARG A 110 6.66 -17.20 -20.20
N CYS A 111 5.92 -18.01 -19.48
CA CYS A 111 4.75 -17.53 -18.73
C CYS A 111 5.22 -16.78 -17.48
N ARG A 112 4.83 -15.52 -17.35
CA ARG A 112 5.04 -14.69 -16.14
C ARG A 112 3.75 -14.57 -15.34
N ASP A 113 2.88 -15.55 -15.46
CA ASP A 113 1.61 -15.58 -14.75
C ASP A 113 1.84 -15.57 -13.23
N GLY A 114 1.11 -14.70 -12.54
CA GLY A 114 1.21 -14.54 -11.09
C GLY A 114 2.37 -13.65 -10.60
N GLU A 115 3.19 -13.07 -11.48
CA GLU A 115 4.23 -12.11 -11.08
C GLU A 115 3.57 -10.87 -10.46
N LEU A 116 3.99 -10.51 -9.24
CA LEU A 116 3.58 -9.27 -8.60
C LEU A 116 4.40 -8.11 -9.15
N ILE A 117 3.71 -7.06 -9.55
CA ILE A 117 4.32 -5.81 -10.02
C ILE A 117 3.80 -4.63 -9.21
N ASP A 118 4.71 -3.80 -8.75
CA ASP A 118 4.39 -2.54 -8.10
C ASP A 118 4.53 -1.39 -9.09
N VAL A 119 3.46 -0.63 -9.26
CA VAL A 119 3.43 0.51 -10.18
C VAL A 119 2.72 1.69 -9.51
N THR A 120 3.25 2.89 -9.67
CA THR A 120 2.52 4.09 -9.21
C THR A 120 1.35 4.37 -10.14
N VAL A 121 0.28 4.95 -9.60
CA VAL A 121 -0.86 5.37 -10.44
C VAL A 121 -0.41 6.35 -11.52
N ARG A 122 0.58 7.19 -11.23
CA ARG A 122 1.19 8.13 -12.18
C ARG A 122 1.85 7.42 -13.36
N ASP A 123 2.55 6.33 -13.10
CA ASP A 123 3.26 5.57 -14.15
C ASP A 123 2.30 4.65 -14.94
N TRP A 124 1.10 4.44 -14.39
CA TRP A 124 0.05 3.65 -15.04
C TRP A 124 -0.76 4.47 -16.05
N LEU A 125 -0.90 5.80 -15.86
CA LEU A 125 -1.66 6.71 -16.72
C LEU A 125 -0.87 7.14 -17.96
#